data_3b66aa7bd6366a4177d32b8fc50bd31f
#
_entry.id   3b66aa7bd6366a4177d32b8fc50bd31f
#
_cell.length_a   1.000
_cell.length_b   1.000
_cell.length_c   1.000
_cell.angle_alpha   90.00
_cell.angle_beta   90.00
_cell.angle_gamma   90.00
#
_symmetry.space_group_name_H-M   'P 1'
#
loop_
_entity.id
_entity.type
_entity.pdbx_description
1 polymer ?
#
loop_
_entity_poly.entity_id
_entity_poly.type
_entity_poly.pdbx_seq_one_letter_code
_entity_poly.pdbx_strand_id
1 'polypeptide(L)'
;GSGIASRTIASLEHQWGQGREMLTSRDVLVIDEAGMVGTRQMERVLSHAADAGAKVVLVGDPQQLQAIEAGAAFRAIHERHGGVEISEVRRQHDGWQQDATRHLATGRTGLAIQAYETSGMVHVAETREAARGELIERWDRERQASPGDTRIILTHTNDEVRELNEAARGKLRA
;
A
#
# COMPACT_ATOMS: atom_id res chain seq x y z
N GLY A 1 -1.83 5.36 -15.41
CA GLY A 1 -1.22 6.36 -14.54
C GLY A 1 -1.90 7.72 -14.68
N SER A 2 -1.75 8.58 -13.69
CA SER A 2 -2.36 9.92 -13.62
C SER A 2 -1.88 10.92 -14.69
N GLY A 3 -0.88 10.54 -15.49
CA GLY A 3 -0.20 11.45 -16.43
C GLY A 3 0.69 12.51 -15.76
N ILE A 4 0.79 12.49 -14.42
CA ILE A 4 1.66 13.39 -13.66
C ILE A 4 3.03 12.72 -13.51
N ALA A 5 4.09 13.47 -13.78
CA ALA A 5 5.45 12.99 -13.57
C ALA A 5 5.67 12.67 -12.09
N SER A 6 6.06 11.44 -11.80
CA SER A 6 6.32 10.97 -10.44
C SER A 6 7.70 10.33 -10.34
N ARG A 7 8.30 10.43 -9.17
CA ARG A 7 9.60 9.82 -8.84
C ARG A 7 9.71 9.57 -7.33
N THR A 8 10.71 8.81 -6.92
CA THR A 8 10.96 8.58 -5.50
C THR A 8 11.53 9.84 -4.85
N ILE A 9 11.27 10.03 -3.55
CA ILE A 9 11.85 11.14 -2.78
C ILE A 9 13.37 11.11 -2.85
N ALA A 10 14.01 9.93 -2.76
CA ALA A 10 15.46 9.79 -2.85
C ALA A 10 16.01 10.29 -4.21
N SER A 11 15.29 10.00 -5.32
CA SER A 11 15.66 10.52 -6.63
C SER A 11 15.54 12.05 -6.69
N LEU A 12 14.51 12.61 -6.06
CA LEU A 12 14.29 14.03 -6.00
C LEU A 12 15.38 14.75 -5.18
N GLU A 13 15.66 14.24 -3.98
CA GLU A 13 16.76 14.74 -3.12
C GLU A 13 18.12 14.71 -3.84
N HIS A 14 18.37 13.65 -4.62
CA HIS A 14 19.60 13.55 -5.43
C HIS A 14 19.69 14.65 -6.50
N GLN A 15 18.59 14.95 -7.20
CA GLN A 15 18.55 16.01 -8.19
C GLN A 15 18.75 17.39 -7.53
N TRP A 16 18.12 17.65 -6.41
CA TRP A 16 18.31 18.87 -5.64
C TRP A 16 19.75 19.06 -5.19
N GLY A 17 20.40 17.99 -4.70
CA GLY A 17 21.81 18.00 -4.34
C GLY A 17 22.76 18.37 -5.49
N GLN A 18 22.31 18.19 -6.74
CA GLN A 18 23.02 18.60 -7.95
C GLN A 18 22.57 19.97 -8.48
N GLY A 19 21.72 20.69 -7.78
CA GLY A 19 21.13 21.95 -8.23
C GLY A 19 20.17 21.82 -9.42
N ARG A 20 19.64 20.60 -9.62
CA ARG A 20 18.69 20.31 -10.73
C ARG A 20 17.29 20.16 -10.18
N GLU A 21 16.30 20.46 -11.03
CA GLU A 21 14.88 20.29 -10.71
C GLU A 21 14.46 20.91 -9.39
N MET A 22 15.02 22.08 -9.09
CA MET A 22 14.72 22.83 -7.89
C MET A 22 13.25 23.28 -7.89
N LEU A 23 12.62 23.17 -6.73
CA LEU A 23 11.27 23.68 -6.53
C LEU A 23 11.24 25.20 -6.65
N THR A 24 10.09 25.73 -7.07
CA THR A 24 9.79 27.16 -7.12
C THR A 24 8.47 27.46 -6.42
N SER A 25 8.17 28.71 -6.18
CA SER A 25 6.91 29.15 -5.58
C SER A 25 5.66 28.85 -6.43
N ARG A 26 5.83 28.37 -7.66
CA ARG A 26 4.73 27.97 -8.55
C ARG A 26 4.44 26.47 -8.48
N ASP A 27 5.31 25.71 -7.81
CA ASP A 27 5.20 24.26 -7.75
C ASP A 27 4.30 23.80 -6.58
N VAL A 28 3.66 22.67 -6.82
CA VAL A 28 2.93 21.92 -5.80
C VAL A 28 3.58 20.54 -5.69
N LEU A 29 4.28 20.31 -4.59
CA LEU A 29 4.86 19.01 -4.28
C LEU A 29 3.82 18.13 -3.61
N VAL A 30 3.44 17.04 -4.26
CA VAL A 30 2.53 16.04 -3.71
C VAL A 30 3.36 14.84 -3.23
N ILE A 31 3.26 14.49 -1.96
CA ILE A 31 3.90 13.31 -1.36
C ILE A 31 2.82 12.29 -1.08
N ASP A 32 2.82 11.21 -1.84
CA ASP A 32 1.94 10.07 -1.65
C ASP A 32 2.54 9.09 -0.63
N GLU A 33 1.69 8.35 0.09
CA GLU A 33 2.08 7.45 1.19
C GLU A 33 2.97 8.16 2.24
N ALA A 34 2.61 9.40 2.58
CA ALA A 34 3.39 10.26 3.47
C ALA A 34 3.62 9.67 4.88
N GLY A 35 2.75 8.75 5.32
CA GLY A 35 2.93 7.99 6.57
C GLY A 35 4.16 7.08 6.57
N MET A 36 4.66 6.71 5.40
CA MET A 36 5.85 5.87 5.22
C MET A 36 7.16 6.67 5.12
N VAL A 37 7.10 8.00 5.08
CA VAL A 37 8.28 8.86 4.98
C VAL A 37 8.89 9.08 6.36
N GLY A 38 10.17 8.77 6.52
CA GLY A 38 10.91 8.95 7.76
C GLY A 38 10.96 10.42 8.19
N THR A 39 10.96 10.68 9.52
CA THR A 39 10.93 12.05 10.06
C THR A 39 12.05 12.93 9.52
N ARG A 40 13.28 12.41 9.44
CA ARG A 40 14.43 13.15 8.90
C ARG A 40 14.28 13.45 7.41
N GLN A 41 13.71 12.53 6.66
CA GLN A 41 13.46 12.73 5.23
C GLN A 41 12.32 13.73 5.03
N MET A 42 11.25 13.62 5.79
CA MET A 42 10.13 14.57 5.78
C MET A 42 10.63 15.99 6.09
N GLU A 43 11.47 16.13 7.11
CA GLU A 43 12.06 17.43 7.49
C GLU A 43 12.85 18.04 6.32
N ARG A 44 13.76 17.29 5.69
CA ARG A 44 14.54 17.80 4.55
C ARG A 44 13.69 18.24 3.38
N VAL A 45 12.68 17.45 3.05
CA VAL A 45 11.78 17.73 1.92
C VAL A 45 10.92 18.97 2.22
N LEU A 46 10.39 19.09 3.43
CA LEU A 46 9.59 20.24 3.83
C LEU A 46 10.43 21.52 3.89
N SER A 47 11.69 21.43 4.36
CA SER A 47 12.63 22.57 4.36
C SER A 47 12.92 23.05 2.95
N HIS A 48 13.21 22.12 2.01
CA HIS A 48 13.42 22.47 0.60
C HIS A 48 12.20 23.16 -0.03
N ALA A 49 11.01 22.64 0.27
CA ALA A 49 9.77 23.24 -0.22
C ALA A 49 9.52 24.63 0.38
N ALA A 50 9.80 24.80 1.68
CA ALA A 50 9.66 26.08 2.37
C ALA A 50 10.62 27.14 1.81
N ASP A 51 11.90 26.78 1.61
CA ASP A 51 12.92 27.68 1.04
C ASP A 51 12.54 28.13 -0.38
N ALA A 52 11.90 27.26 -1.15
CA ALA A 52 11.41 27.55 -2.50
C ALA A 52 10.07 28.32 -2.51
N GLY A 53 9.36 28.41 -1.38
CA GLY A 53 7.99 28.93 -1.31
C GLY A 53 6.97 28.02 -2.01
N ALA A 54 7.30 26.73 -2.24
CA ALA A 54 6.44 25.76 -2.88
C ALA A 54 5.32 25.30 -1.96
N LYS A 55 4.18 24.95 -2.54
CA LYS A 55 3.09 24.32 -1.80
C LYS A 55 3.37 22.82 -1.62
N VAL A 56 3.05 22.28 -0.45
CA VAL A 56 3.14 20.83 -0.18
C VAL A 56 1.76 20.26 0.11
N VAL A 57 1.47 19.12 -0.47
CA VAL A 57 0.29 18.30 -0.20
C VAL A 57 0.77 16.92 0.25
N LEU A 58 0.44 16.54 1.47
CA LEU A 58 0.74 15.22 2.01
C LEU A 58 -0.51 14.34 1.88
N VAL A 59 -0.35 13.20 1.23
CA VAL A 59 -1.40 12.19 1.05
C VAL A 59 -0.96 10.93 1.78
N GLY A 60 -1.83 10.35 2.57
CA GLY A 60 -1.52 9.14 3.33
C GLY A 60 -2.58 8.83 4.37
N ASP A 61 -2.43 7.71 5.01
CA ASP A 61 -3.28 7.28 6.11
C ASP A 61 -2.49 7.35 7.42
N PRO A 62 -2.89 8.21 8.37
CA PRO A 62 -2.20 8.36 9.65
C PRO A 62 -2.32 7.12 10.56
N GLN A 63 -3.21 6.17 10.23
CA GLN A 63 -3.44 4.94 10.98
C GLN A 63 -2.72 3.72 10.39
N GLN A 64 -2.20 3.81 9.15
CA GLN A 64 -1.42 2.73 8.57
C GLN A 64 -0.06 2.53 9.26
N LEU A 65 0.55 1.37 9.00
CA LEU A 65 1.88 1.02 9.49
C LEU A 65 2.88 2.11 9.12
N GLN A 66 3.53 2.67 10.14
CA GLN A 66 4.56 3.67 9.97
C GLN A 66 5.89 3.00 9.62
N ALA A 67 6.75 3.68 8.89
CA ALA A 67 8.09 3.21 8.62
C ALA A 67 8.86 2.98 9.94
N ILE A 68 9.65 1.92 10.00
CA ILE A 68 10.36 1.48 11.22
C ILE A 68 11.32 2.57 11.75
N GLU A 69 11.88 3.39 10.86
CA GLU A 69 12.77 4.51 11.21
C GLU A 69 12.05 5.87 11.31
N ALA A 70 10.78 5.87 11.05
CA ALA A 70 10.01 7.10 10.99
C ALA A 70 9.36 7.36 12.33
N GLY A 71 9.74 8.38 12.99
CA GLY A 71 8.83 9.03 13.93
C GLY A 71 7.50 9.37 13.22
N ALA A 72 6.47 9.66 13.99
CA ALA A 72 5.11 9.95 13.51
C ALA A 72 4.99 11.33 12.82
N ALA A 73 5.92 11.72 11.94
CA ALA A 73 5.95 13.06 11.35
C ALA A 73 4.62 13.39 10.63
N PHE A 74 4.16 12.51 9.75
CA PHE A 74 2.89 12.71 9.05
C PHE A 74 1.71 12.78 10.02
N ARG A 75 1.65 11.87 11.01
CA ARG A 75 0.61 11.90 12.04
C ARG A 75 0.65 13.18 12.86
N ALA A 76 1.82 13.62 13.31
CA ALA A 76 1.98 14.84 14.08
C ALA A 76 1.56 16.08 13.27
N ILE A 77 1.87 16.13 11.98
CA ILE A 77 1.43 17.20 11.08
C ILE A 77 -0.10 17.18 10.95
N HIS A 78 -0.68 15.99 10.73
CA HIS A 78 -2.13 15.83 10.63
C HIS A 78 -2.85 16.24 11.93
N GLU A 79 -2.38 15.80 13.10
CA GLU A 79 -2.95 16.15 14.40
C GLU A 79 -2.89 17.65 14.67
N ARG A 80 -1.81 18.31 14.22
CA ARG A 80 -1.60 19.74 14.45
C ARG A 80 -2.37 20.64 13.48
N HIS A 81 -2.47 20.25 12.22
CA HIS A 81 -2.99 21.09 11.14
C HIS A 81 -4.33 20.62 10.57
N GLY A 82 -4.76 19.43 10.98
CA GLY A 82 -5.94 18.79 10.39
C GLY A 82 -5.68 18.29 8.98
N GLY A 83 -6.74 17.84 8.33
CA GLY A 83 -6.71 17.36 6.95
C GLY A 83 -8.11 17.10 6.41
N VAL A 84 -8.19 16.80 5.14
CA VAL A 84 -9.41 16.33 4.47
C VAL A 84 -9.33 14.81 4.36
N GLU A 85 -10.34 14.13 4.89
CA GLU A 85 -10.46 12.68 4.79
C GLU A 85 -11.22 12.29 3.52
N ILE A 86 -10.65 11.36 2.73
CA ILE A 86 -11.29 10.71 1.61
C ILE A 86 -11.81 9.37 2.10
N SER A 87 -13.09 9.33 2.50
CA SER A 87 -13.72 8.14 3.11
C SER A 87 -14.35 7.18 2.11
N GLU A 88 -14.45 7.57 0.83
CA GLU A 88 -15.08 6.75 -0.21
C GLU A 88 -14.17 5.60 -0.64
N VAL A 89 -14.65 4.37 -0.41
CA VAL A 89 -13.95 3.15 -0.85
C VAL A 89 -14.28 2.90 -2.32
N ARG A 90 -13.28 3.11 -3.21
CA ARG A 90 -13.44 2.95 -4.68
C ARG A 90 -12.75 1.71 -5.25
N ARG A 91 -11.82 1.10 -4.50
CA ARG A 91 -11.08 -0.08 -4.98
C ARG A 91 -11.93 -1.34 -5.01
N GLN A 92 -12.91 -1.44 -4.12
CA GLN A 92 -13.88 -2.53 -4.07
C GLN A 92 -15.14 -2.11 -4.82
N HIS A 93 -15.63 -2.98 -5.69
CA HIS A 93 -16.82 -2.74 -6.49
C HIS A 93 -18.07 -3.33 -5.83
N ASP A 94 -17.93 -4.42 -5.09
CA ASP A 94 -19.03 -5.06 -4.39
C ASP A 94 -19.33 -4.38 -3.06
N GLY A 95 -20.60 -4.12 -2.79
CA GLY A 95 -21.05 -3.42 -1.58
C GLY A 95 -20.61 -4.13 -0.29
N TRP A 96 -20.68 -5.47 -0.26
CA TRP A 96 -20.22 -6.24 0.91
C TRP A 96 -18.71 -6.09 1.18
N GLN A 97 -17.88 -5.98 0.13
CA GLN A 97 -16.44 -5.75 0.27
C GLN A 97 -16.14 -4.34 0.79
N GLN A 98 -16.91 -3.34 0.34
CA GLN A 98 -16.82 -1.98 0.86
C GLN A 98 -17.15 -1.94 2.35
N ASP A 99 -18.21 -2.63 2.76
CA ASP A 99 -18.62 -2.73 4.17
C ASP A 99 -17.58 -3.48 5.00
N ALA A 100 -17.04 -4.60 4.50
CA ALA A 100 -15.97 -5.33 5.15
C ALA A 100 -14.71 -4.44 5.33
N THR A 101 -14.34 -3.64 4.32
CA THR A 101 -13.24 -2.69 4.41
C THR A 101 -13.49 -1.62 5.48
N ARG A 102 -14.71 -1.08 5.57
CA ARG A 102 -15.09 -0.14 6.65
C ARG A 102 -15.02 -0.80 8.03
N HIS A 103 -15.42 -2.07 8.14
CA HIS A 103 -15.30 -2.83 9.39
C HIS A 103 -13.84 -3.00 9.81
N LEU A 104 -12.93 -3.31 8.87
CA LEU A 104 -11.49 -3.39 9.15
C LEU A 104 -10.95 -2.03 9.62
N ALA A 105 -11.27 -0.95 8.90
CA ALA A 105 -10.82 0.40 9.24
C ALA A 105 -11.31 0.90 10.61
N THR A 106 -12.43 0.37 11.11
CA THR A 106 -13.02 0.74 12.40
C THR A 106 -12.76 -0.28 13.50
N GLY A 107 -11.81 -1.23 13.31
CA GLY A 107 -11.46 -2.25 14.30
C GLY A 107 -12.50 -3.36 14.51
N ARG A 108 -13.57 -3.38 13.72
CA ARG A 108 -14.61 -4.42 13.75
C ARG A 108 -14.21 -5.63 12.91
N THR A 109 -13.00 -6.15 13.17
CA THR A 109 -12.37 -7.22 12.39
C THR A 109 -13.22 -8.47 12.28
N GLY A 110 -13.92 -8.86 13.36
CA GLY A 110 -14.81 -10.05 13.38
C GLY A 110 -15.92 -9.95 12.32
N LEU A 111 -16.56 -8.78 12.18
CA LEU A 111 -17.60 -8.57 11.17
C LEU A 111 -17.04 -8.63 9.74
N ALA A 112 -15.84 -8.11 9.53
CA ALA A 112 -15.19 -8.19 8.25
C ALA A 112 -14.88 -9.65 7.86
N ILE A 113 -14.27 -10.43 8.77
CA ILE A 113 -13.97 -11.84 8.53
C ILE A 113 -15.26 -12.61 8.22
N GLN A 114 -16.32 -12.40 9.00
CA GLN A 114 -17.62 -13.03 8.76
C GLN A 114 -18.21 -12.70 7.36
N ALA A 115 -18.04 -11.45 6.90
CA ALA A 115 -18.48 -11.07 5.56
C ALA A 115 -17.70 -11.84 4.48
N TYR A 116 -16.39 -11.99 4.63
CA TYR A 116 -15.57 -12.79 3.73
C TYR A 116 -15.92 -14.28 3.77
N GLU A 117 -16.19 -14.86 4.95
CA GLU A 117 -16.63 -16.24 5.11
C GLU A 117 -17.97 -16.48 4.42
N THR A 118 -18.96 -15.62 4.68
CA THR A 118 -20.29 -15.69 4.08
C THR A 118 -20.23 -15.60 2.55
N SER A 119 -19.27 -14.84 2.03
CA SER A 119 -19.04 -14.69 0.58
C SER A 119 -18.17 -15.82 -0.01
N GLY A 120 -17.83 -16.87 0.76
CA GLY A 120 -17.03 -18.01 0.30
C GLY A 120 -15.59 -17.68 -0.04
N MET A 121 -15.05 -16.60 0.51
CA MET A 121 -13.67 -16.15 0.24
C MET A 121 -12.66 -16.65 1.28
N VAL A 122 -13.13 -17.28 2.35
CA VAL A 122 -12.27 -17.91 3.37
C VAL A 122 -12.25 -19.41 3.14
N HIS A 123 -11.06 -19.99 2.97
CA HIS A 123 -10.84 -21.41 2.79
C HIS A 123 -10.03 -21.94 3.96
N VAL A 124 -10.55 -22.95 4.64
CA VAL A 124 -9.93 -23.58 5.79
C VAL A 124 -9.53 -25.00 5.43
N ALA A 125 -8.30 -25.37 5.71
CA ALA A 125 -7.78 -26.72 5.52
C ALA A 125 -7.31 -27.31 6.87
N GLU A 126 -7.20 -28.64 6.94
CA GLU A 126 -6.82 -29.33 8.17
C GLU A 126 -5.36 -29.06 8.57
N THR A 127 -4.48 -28.87 7.59
CA THR A 127 -3.07 -28.60 7.82
C THR A 127 -2.60 -27.41 7.00
N ARG A 128 -1.47 -26.82 7.41
CA ARG A 128 -0.82 -25.73 6.70
C ARG A 128 -0.36 -26.16 5.29
N GLU A 129 0.13 -27.38 5.16
CA GLU A 129 0.55 -27.97 3.89
C GLU A 129 -0.64 -28.15 2.94
N ALA A 130 -1.77 -28.63 3.44
CA ALA A 130 -3.00 -28.74 2.67
C ALA A 130 -3.48 -27.36 2.20
N ALA A 131 -3.53 -26.37 3.10
CA ALA A 131 -3.90 -25.00 2.75
C ALA A 131 -3.01 -24.38 1.66
N ARG A 132 -1.70 -24.62 1.72
CA ARG A 132 -0.76 -24.16 0.69
C ARG A 132 -0.98 -24.87 -0.64
N GLY A 133 -1.20 -26.17 -0.60
CA GLY A 133 -1.51 -26.96 -1.80
C GLY A 133 -2.76 -26.44 -2.50
N GLU A 134 -3.84 -26.26 -1.77
CA GLU A 134 -5.10 -25.70 -2.29
C GLU A 134 -4.94 -24.30 -2.85
N LEU A 135 -4.17 -23.44 -2.17
CA LEU A 135 -3.88 -22.07 -2.61
C LEU A 135 -3.16 -22.06 -3.96
N ILE A 136 -2.12 -22.90 -4.12
CA ILE A 136 -1.35 -23.00 -5.38
C ILE A 136 -2.18 -23.60 -6.50
N GLU A 137 -2.99 -24.64 -6.23
CA GLU A 137 -3.89 -25.24 -7.22
C GLU A 137 -4.94 -24.22 -7.69
N ARG A 138 -5.50 -23.45 -6.77
CA ARG A 138 -6.45 -22.38 -7.10
C ARG A 138 -5.78 -21.27 -7.92
N TRP A 139 -4.63 -20.79 -7.51
CA TRP A 139 -3.87 -19.80 -8.24
C TRP A 139 -3.56 -20.23 -9.68
N ASP A 140 -3.11 -21.48 -9.86
CA ASP A 140 -2.79 -22.00 -11.19
C ASP A 140 -4.03 -22.17 -12.08
N ARG A 141 -5.13 -22.67 -11.54
CA ARG A 141 -6.40 -22.80 -12.24
C ARG A 141 -6.94 -21.43 -12.70
N GLU A 142 -6.90 -20.42 -11.83
CA GLU A 142 -7.33 -19.07 -12.16
C GLU A 142 -6.39 -18.41 -13.19
N ARG A 143 -5.09 -18.66 -13.09
CA ARG A 143 -4.09 -18.21 -14.07
C ARG A 143 -4.36 -18.78 -15.47
N GLN A 144 -4.70 -20.06 -15.54
CA GLN A 144 -5.03 -20.70 -16.81
C GLN A 144 -6.36 -20.19 -17.38
N ALA A 145 -7.34 -19.93 -16.52
CA ALA A 145 -8.65 -19.42 -16.94
C ALA A 145 -8.60 -17.98 -17.49
N SER A 146 -7.72 -17.14 -16.96
CA SER A 146 -7.57 -15.73 -17.36
C SER A 146 -6.09 -15.35 -17.46
N PRO A 147 -5.37 -15.71 -18.52
CA PRO A 147 -3.92 -15.52 -18.63
C PRO A 147 -3.47 -14.04 -18.66
N GLY A 148 -4.37 -13.13 -19.03
CA GLY A 148 -4.08 -11.68 -19.10
C GLY A 148 -4.13 -10.97 -17.76
N ASP A 149 -4.65 -11.61 -16.70
CA ASP A 149 -4.81 -10.99 -15.40
C ASP A 149 -3.58 -11.22 -14.52
N THR A 150 -3.15 -10.18 -13.82
CA THR A 150 -2.09 -10.29 -12.82
C THR A 150 -2.64 -10.81 -11.50
N ARG A 151 -1.98 -11.83 -10.93
CA ARG A 151 -2.35 -12.42 -9.64
C ARG A 151 -1.16 -12.45 -8.71
N ILE A 152 -1.38 -12.04 -7.46
CA ILE A 152 -0.38 -12.05 -6.41
C ILE A 152 -0.87 -12.88 -5.23
N ILE A 153 0.02 -13.67 -4.64
CA ILE A 153 -0.20 -14.34 -3.37
C ILE A 153 0.55 -13.55 -2.30
N LEU A 154 -0.15 -13.14 -1.26
CA LEU A 154 0.43 -12.48 -0.10
C LEU A 154 0.56 -13.48 1.05
N THR A 155 1.69 -13.44 1.75
CA THR A 155 1.95 -14.30 2.90
C THR A 155 2.74 -13.54 3.96
N HIS A 156 2.85 -14.14 5.15
CA HIS A 156 3.33 -13.46 6.35
C HIS A 156 4.86 -13.44 6.48
N THR A 157 5.56 -14.46 5.98
CA THR A 157 7.01 -14.60 6.17
C THR A 157 7.76 -14.78 4.86
N ASN A 158 9.05 -14.40 4.85
CA ASN A 158 9.92 -14.62 3.70
C ASN A 158 10.13 -16.10 3.35
N ASP A 159 10.07 -17.00 4.34
CA ASP A 159 10.22 -18.44 4.10
C ASP A 159 8.98 -18.97 3.37
N GLU A 160 7.78 -18.55 3.76
CA GLU A 160 6.56 -18.86 3.02
C GLU A 160 6.56 -18.30 1.60
N VAL A 161 7.10 -17.08 1.41
CA VAL A 161 7.27 -16.52 0.06
C VAL A 161 8.13 -17.42 -0.80
N ARG A 162 9.24 -17.95 -0.27
CA ARG A 162 10.14 -18.87 -1.00
C ARG A 162 9.43 -20.17 -1.36
N GLU A 163 8.76 -20.80 -0.38
CA GLU A 163 8.04 -22.06 -0.56
C GLU A 163 6.91 -21.95 -1.59
N LEU A 164 6.09 -20.88 -1.50
CA LEU A 164 4.99 -20.64 -2.44
C LEU A 164 5.52 -20.32 -3.85
N ASN A 165 6.60 -19.55 -3.96
CA ASN A 165 7.24 -19.28 -5.26
C ASN A 165 7.81 -20.55 -5.90
N GLU A 166 8.40 -21.45 -5.11
CA GLU A 166 8.91 -22.74 -5.62
C GLU A 166 7.77 -23.62 -6.12
N ALA A 167 6.70 -23.74 -5.34
CA ALA A 167 5.51 -24.49 -5.73
C ALA A 167 4.85 -23.91 -7.00
N ALA A 168 4.71 -22.60 -7.10
CA ALA A 168 4.17 -21.93 -8.28
C ALA A 168 5.05 -22.14 -9.53
N ARG A 169 6.40 -22.07 -9.37
CA ARG A 169 7.34 -22.39 -10.47
C ARG A 169 7.22 -23.83 -10.95
N GLY A 170 6.95 -24.78 -10.03
CA GLY A 170 6.66 -26.17 -10.38
C GLY A 170 5.47 -26.27 -11.35
N LYS A 171 4.38 -25.55 -11.06
CA LYS A 171 3.19 -25.51 -11.94
C LYS A 171 3.46 -24.84 -13.30
N LEU A 172 4.33 -23.84 -13.35
CA LEU A 172 4.68 -23.17 -14.61
C LEU A 172 5.57 -24.02 -15.54
N ARG A 173 6.23 -25.05 -15.02
CA ARG A 173 7.12 -25.93 -15.78
C ARG A 173 6.45 -27.24 -16.22
N ALA A 174 5.33 -27.59 -15.61
CA ALA A 174 4.52 -28.76 -15.95
C ALA A 174 3.59 -28.47 -17.13
#